data_846a319c3a3940a1b6be8f5b35683d67
#
_entry.id   846a319c3a3940a1b6be8f5b35683d67
#
_cell.length_a   1.000
_cell.length_b   1.000
_cell.length_c   1.000
_cell.angle_alpha   90.00
_cell.angle_beta   90.00
_cell.angle_gamma   90.00
#
_symmetry.space_group_name_H-M   'P 1'
#
loop_
_entity.id
_entity.type
_entity.pdbx_description
1 polymer ?
#
loop_
_entity_poly.entity_id
_entity_poly.type
_entity_poly.pdbx_seq_one_letter_code
_entity_poly.pdbx_strand_id
1 'polypeptide(L)'
;GVLFMWDTIQKLEYRARANIEGAQQELNMRLTDRMKLPLYGLHGEKLYLTGVSAFRKKAAELDALYEQLPAHRGVKDTILLDAWSSATIEGARTTVQRVRDHFENPKTKDDRMVVNTIMGSNYAYNHPITENNIRRLWEKIVDGVCENEEHRGKLYRDGMVYVGSGERVIHVPAQAEQLPELMAQWFSYREAGGSDLLIRSFVAHFYFVYLHPFCDGNGRAARILNASLLYHGGYRKMKNLPLSSAINNQLSGYYGSLADSETVLNGIDDRWLDLSPFVSYMLDAFERCLIDAALSVNALTEAESKLLERMNKAGIHAEITTKKAAGILQRSENG
;
A
#
# COMPACT_ATOMS: atom_id res chain seq x y z
N GLY A 1 -32.22 4.21 1.89
CA GLY A 1 -31.94 5.66 2.07
C GLY A 1 -31.62 5.98 3.53
N VAL A 2 -32.57 5.75 4.42
CA VAL A 2 -32.44 6.13 5.85
C VAL A 2 -31.41 5.27 6.60
N LEU A 3 -31.37 3.97 6.37
CA LEU A 3 -30.38 3.07 7.00
C LEU A 3 -28.95 3.34 6.55
N PHE A 4 -28.75 3.67 5.28
CA PHE A 4 -27.45 4.05 4.73
C PHE A 4 -26.94 5.37 5.33
N MET A 5 -27.81 6.35 5.46
CA MET A 5 -27.48 7.61 6.14
C MET A 5 -27.13 7.40 7.62
N TRP A 6 -27.82 6.52 8.33
CA TRP A 6 -27.53 6.21 9.73
C TRP A 6 -26.13 5.61 9.94
N ASP A 7 -25.77 4.62 9.18
CA ASP A 7 -24.50 3.90 9.36
C ASP A 7 -23.29 4.81 9.02
N THR A 8 -23.45 5.62 7.99
CA THR A 8 -22.42 6.61 7.60
C THR A 8 -22.38 7.79 8.57
N ILE A 9 -23.53 8.25 9.06
CA ILE A 9 -23.62 9.29 10.08
C ILE A 9 -23.02 8.82 11.41
N GLN A 10 -23.29 7.60 11.86
CA GLN A 10 -22.66 7.06 13.08
C GLN A 10 -21.13 7.00 12.98
N LYS A 11 -20.57 6.64 11.82
CA LYS A 11 -19.13 6.70 11.58
C LYS A 11 -18.59 8.14 11.55
N LEU A 12 -19.37 9.08 11.06
CA LEU A 12 -19.04 10.51 11.04
C LEU A 12 -19.25 11.17 12.42
N GLU A 13 -20.28 10.81 13.16
CA GLU A 13 -20.54 11.28 14.54
C GLU A 13 -19.40 10.87 15.50
N TYR A 14 -18.83 9.69 15.34
CA TYR A 14 -17.68 9.27 16.15
C TYR A 14 -16.45 10.16 15.93
N ARG A 15 -16.31 10.74 14.71
CA ARG A 15 -15.23 11.68 14.33
C ARG A 15 -15.58 13.14 14.53
N ALA A 16 -16.86 13.49 14.59
CA ALA A 16 -17.34 14.89 14.62
C ALA A 16 -18.39 15.16 15.70
N ARG A 17 -18.12 14.75 16.94
CA ARG A 17 -19.02 14.96 18.10
C ARG A 17 -19.49 16.40 18.34
N ALA A 18 -19.06 17.37 17.54
CA ALA A 18 -19.37 18.78 17.75
C ALA A 18 -20.20 19.46 16.64
N ASN A 19 -20.48 18.83 15.48
CA ASN A 19 -21.18 19.55 14.39
C ASN A 19 -21.92 18.63 13.39
N ILE A 20 -23.19 18.39 13.64
CA ILE A 20 -24.07 17.57 12.78
C ILE A 20 -24.19 18.18 11.36
N GLU A 21 -24.18 19.50 11.21
CA GLU A 21 -24.24 20.17 9.92
C GLU A 21 -22.97 19.94 9.09
N GLY A 22 -21.80 19.98 9.73
CA GLY A 22 -20.52 19.69 9.09
C GLY A 22 -20.43 18.23 8.61
N ALA A 23 -20.93 17.28 9.43
CA ALA A 23 -20.98 15.86 9.06
C ALA A 23 -21.92 15.60 7.87
N GLN A 24 -23.08 16.28 7.84
CA GLN A 24 -24.03 16.20 6.74
C GLN A 24 -23.46 16.80 5.45
N GLN A 25 -22.75 17.90 5.55
CA GLN A 25 -22.10 18.56 4.40
C GLN A 25 -20.96 17.69 3.86
N GLU A 26 -20.15 17.07 4.73
CA GLU A 26 -19.10 16.13 4.34
C GLU A 26 -19.68 14.89 3.65
N LEU A 27 -20.79 14.33 4.19
CA LEU A 27 -21.49 13.21 3.57
C LEU A 27 -22.01 13.56 2.19
N ASN A 28 -22.64 14.72 2.03
CA ASN A 28 -23.15 15.19 0.75
C ASN A 28 -22.01 15.39 -0.27
N MET A 29 -20.87 15.96 0.15
CA MET A 29 -19.68 16.10 -0.70
C MET A 29 -19.15 14.73 -1.15
N ARG A 30 -19.05 13.74 -0.24
CA ARG A 30 -18.61 12.38 -0.58
C ARG A 30 -19.53 11.69 -1.58
N LEU A 31 -20.84 11.85 -1.45
CA LEU A 31 -21.83 11.24 -2.35
C LEU A 31 -21.85 11.89 -3.73
N THR A 32 -21.53 13.18 -3.83
CA THR A 32 -21.48 13.92 -5.12
C THR A 32 -20.14 13.77 -5.82
N ASP A 33 -19.03 13.67 -5.07
CA ASP A 33 -17.66 13.49 -5.59
C ASP A 33 -17.22 12.03 -5.45
N ARG A 34 -17.91 11.13 -6.15
CA ARG A 34 -17.58 9.70 -6.14
C ARG A 34 -17.30 9.17 -7.55
N MET A 35 -16.43 8.19 -7.62
CA MET A 35 -16.09 7.47 -8.85
C MET A 35 -16.36 5.98 -8.66
N LYS A 36 -17.18 5.40 -9.54
CA LYS A 36 -17.35 3.95 -9.62
C LYS A 36 -16.09 3.33 -10.23
N LEU A 37 -15.59 2.29 -9.58
CA LEU A 37 -14.47 1.49 -10.10
C LEU A 37 -15.01 0.34 -10.97
N PRO A 38 -14.32 -0.06 -12.04
CA PRO A 38 -14.70 -1.21 -12.86
C PRO A 38 -14.23 -2.53 -12.21
N LEU A 39 -14.52 -2.69 -10.93
CA LEU A 39 -14.18 -3.82 -10.07
C LEU A 39 -15.42 -4.19 -9.27
N TYR A 40 -15.51 -5.46 -8.88
CA TYR A 40 -16.61 -5.98 -8.09
C TYR A 40 -16.09 -6.65 -6.82
N GLY A 41 -16.85 -6.54 -5.74
CA GLY A 41 -16.62 -7.25 -4.49
C GLY A 41 -16.91 -8.75 -4.61
N LEU A 42 -16.54 -9.50 -3.58
CA LEU A 42 -16.64 -10.98 -3.56
C LEU A 42 -18.07 -11.51 -3.68
N HIS A 43 -19.07 -10.69 -3.38
CA HIS A 43 -20.48 -11.02 -3.47
C HIS A 43 -21.24 -10.08 -4.43
N GLY A 44 -20.53 -9.50 -5.40
CA GLY A 44 -21.09 -8.61 -6.41
C GLY A 44 -21.27 -7.15 -5.96
N GLU A 45 -20.70 -6.75 -4.83
CA GLU A 45 -20.69 -5.35 -4.39
C GLU A 45 -20.01 -4.46 -5.46
N LYS A 46 -20.56 -3.25 -5.65
CA LYS A 46 -19.91 -2.22 -6.45
C LYS A 46 -18.81 -1.56 -5.63
N LEU A 47 -17.70 -1.24 -6.26
CA LEU A 47 -16.59 -0.54 -5.63
C LEU A 47 -16.55 0.92 -6.05
N TYR A 48 -16.34 1.81 -5.08
CA TYR A 48 -16.27 3.26 -5.29
C TYR A 48 -15.07 3.88 -4.58
N LEU A 49 -14.66 5.03 -5.10
CA LEU A 49 -13.91 6.04 -4.36
C LEU A 49 -14.82 7.24 -4.13
N THR A 50 -14.77 7.79 -2.92
CA THR A 50 -15.47 9.03 -2.53
C THR A 50 -14.44 10.12 -2.22
N GLY A 51 -14.73 11.39 -2.50
CA GLY A 51 -13.78 12.49 -2.35
C GLY A 51 -12.65 12.46 -3.39
N VAL A 52 -12.96 12.06 -4.61
CA VAL A 52 -11.99 11.84 -5.71
C VAL A 52 -11.21 13.10 -6.05
N SER A 53 -11.86 14.27 -6.01
CA SER A 53 -11.20 15.56 -6.30
C SER A 53 -10.07 15.86 -5.32
N ALA A 54 -10.25 15.54 -4.03
CA ALA A 54 -9.22 15.69 -3.02
C ALA A 54 -8.05 14.73 -3.26
N PHE A 55 -8.32 13.48 -3.63
CA PHE A 55 -7.28 12.51 -3.96
C PHE A 55 -6.46 12.92 -5.18
N ARG A 56 -7.12 13.42 -6.23
CA ARG A 56 -6.42 13.92 -7.43
C ARG A 56 -5.54 15.12 -7.13
N LYS A 57 -6.02 16.03 -6.30
CA LYS A 57 -5.22 17.16 -5.84
C LYS A 57 -3.99 16.69 -5.05
N LYS A 58 -4.20 15.79 -4.08
CA LYS A 58 -3.10 15.23 -3.27
C LYS A 58 -2.11 14.46 -4.15
N ALA A 59 -2.58 13.65 -5.10
CA ALA A 59 -1.73 12.91 -6.02
C ALA A 59 -0.86 13.85 -6.86
N ALA A 60 -1.43 14.94 -7.39
CA ALA A 60 -0.67 15.94 -8.15
C ALA A 60 0.41 16.65 -7.29
N GLU A 61 0.12 16.94 -6.02
CA GLU A 61 1.11 17.49 -5.07
C GLU A 61 2.25 16.48 -4.80
N LEU A 62 1.93 15.21 -4.67
CA LEU A 62 2.92 14.14 -4.47
C LEU A 62 3.75 13.89 -5.73
N ASP A 63 3.16 13.96 -6.91
CA ASP A 63 3.87 13.89 -8.19
C ASP A 63 4.91 15.02 -8.30
N ALA A 64 4.52 16.24 -7.95
CA ALA A 64 5.42 17.39 -7.97
C ALA A 64 6.58 17.24 -6.97
N LEU A 65 6.33 16.65 -5.79
CA LEU A 65 7.36 16.35 -4.81
C LEU A 65 8.29 15.22 -5.30
N TYR A 66 7.71 14.17 -5.86
CA TYR A 66 8.44 13.04 -6.41
C TYR A 66 9.40 13.46 -7.53
N GLU A 67 8.98 14.34 -8.43
CA GLU A 67 9.83 14.82 -9.53
C GLU A 67 11.06 15.59 -9.03
N GLN A 68 10.96 16.27 -7.90
CA GLN A 68 12.07 17.02 -7.28
C GLN A 68 13.11 16.10 -6.59
N LEU A 69 12.80 14.82 -6.34
CA LEU A 69 13.75 13.89 -5.76
C LEU A 69 14.88 13.58 -6.77
N PRO A 70 16.15 13.52 -6.33
CA PRO A 70 17.27 13.18 -7.20
C PRO A 70 17.16 11.74 -7.72
N ALA A 71 17.64 11.51 -8.95
CA ALA A 71 17.57 10.22 -9.63
C ALA A 71 18.39 9.11 -8.95
N HIS A 72 19.46 9.47 -8.24
CA HIS A 72 20.43 8.51 -7.70
C HIS A 72 20.71 8.76 -6.22
N ARG A 73 20.41 7.75 -5.39
CA ARG A 73 20.93 7.66 -4.01
C ARG A 73 21.02 6.23 -3.51
N GLY A 74 22.05 5.95 -2.69
CA GLY A 74 22.22 4.87 -1.70
C GLY A 74 21.40 3.59 -1.88
N VAL A 75 21.25 3.13 -3.13
CA VAL A 75 20.24 2.16 -3.59
C VAL A 75 20.22 0.87 -2.78
N LYS A 76 21.38 0.40 -2.35
CA LYS A 76 21.51 -0.91 -1.70
C LYS A 76 20.78 -0.97 -0.34
N ASP A 77 20.96 0.05 0.48
CA ASP A 77 20.36 0.08 1.82
C ASP A 77 18.84 0.32 1.78
N THR A 78 18.36 1.10 0.81
CA THR A 78 16.93 1.38 0.64
C THR A 78 16.15 0.13 0.22
N ILE A 79 16.65 -0.63 -0.74
CA ILE A 79 16.03 -1.90 -1.17
C ILE A 79 15.96 -2.89 -0.01
N LEU A 80 17.05 -3.01 0.75
CA LEU A 80 17.11 -3.88 1.91
C LEU A 80 16.12 -3.42 3.01
N LEU A 81 16.04 -2.11 3.27
CA LEU A 81 15.11 -1.55 4.25
C LEU A 81 13.65 -1.79 3.84
N ASP A 82 13.29 -1.58 2.57
CA ASP A 82 11.94 -1.82 2.08
C ASP A 82 11.55 -3.30 2.20
N ALA A 83 12.42 -4.20 1.77
CA ALA A 83 12.18 -5.64 1.86
C ALA A 83 12.11 -6.15 3.29
N TRP A 84 12.99 -5.65 4.18
CA TRP A 84 12.96 -5.96 5.60
C TRP A 84 11.65 -5.48 6.23
N SER A 85 11.24 -4.25 5.94
CA SER A 85 9.98 -3.70 6.44
C SER A 85 8.78 -4.49 5.93
N SER A 86 8.77 -4.84 4.64
CA SER A 86 7.70 -5.65 4.04
C SER A 86 7.61 -7.06 4.66
N ALA A 87 8.74 -7.69 4.97
CA ALA A 87 8.77 -8.99 5.66
C ALA A 87 8.36 -8.85 7.14
N THR A 88 8.74 -7.75 7.81
CA THR A 88 8.37 -7.46 9.19
C THR A 88 6.86 -7.29 9.35
N ILE A 89 6.18 -6.64 8.40
CA ILE A 89 4.71 -6.54 8.34
C ILE A 89 4.07 -7.94 8.37
N GLU A 90 4.70 -8.92 7.74
CA GLU A 90 4.25 -10.32 7.70
C GLU A 90 4.80 -11.17 8.87
N GLY A 91 5.36 -10.53 9.88
CA GLY A 91 5.80 -11.17 11.12
C GLY A 91 7.22 -11.69 11.15
N ALA A 92 8.07 -11.39 10.15
CA ALA A 92 9.48 -11.74 10.20
C ALA A 92 10.20 -11.06 11.38
N ARG A 93 10.97 -11.82 12.13
CA ARG A 93 11.73 -11.39 13.32
C ARG A 93 13.22 -11.48 13.06
N THR A 94 13.75 -10.56 12.27
CA THR A 94 15.17 -10.45 11.96
C THR A 94 15.60 -8.99 11.92
N THR A 95 16.89 -8.72 11.75
CA THR A 95 17.43 -7.36 11.65
C THR A 95 18.05 -7.12 10.29
N VAL A 96 18.05 -5.86 9.85
CA VAL A 96 18.69 -5.43 8.59
C VAL A 96 20.17 -5.87 8.58
N GLN A 97 20.89 -5.69 9.68
CA GLN A 97 22.31 -6.08 9.78
C GLN A 97 22.50 -7.58 9.59
N ARG A 98 21.69 -8.41 10.26
CA ARG A 98 21.77 -9.87 10.14
C ARG A 98 21.51 -10.35 8.71
N VAL A 99 20.50 -9.77 8.03
CA VAL A 99 20.21 -10.10 6.63
C VAL A 99 21.36 -9.67 5.72
N ARG A 100 21.95 -8.49 5.97
CA ARG A 100 23.12 -8.01 5.22
C ARG A 100 24.31 -8.97 5.36
N ASP A 101 24.60 -9.42 6.58
CA ASP A 101 25.75 -10.30 6.87
C ASP A 101 25.59 -11.72 6.30
N HIS A 102 24.34 -12.15 6.10
CA HIS A 102 24.01 -13.50 5.64
C HIS A 102 23.19 -13.54 4.35
N PHE A 103 23.28 -12.50 3.52
CA PHE A 103 22.48 -12.37 2.30
C PHE A 103 22.58 -13.58 1.37
N GLU A 104 23.79 -14.05 1.11
CA GLU A 104 24.05 -15.20 0.22
C GLU A 104 23.65 -16.55 0.82
N ASN A 105 23.56 -16.62 2.15
CA ASN A 105 23.18 -17.84 2.86
C ASN A 105 22.34 -17.52 4.10
N PRO A 106 21.05 -17.21 3.91
CA PRO A 106 20.13 -16.88 4.99
C PRO A 106 20.06 -17.99 6.03
N LYS A 107 20.21 -17.64 7.31
CA LYS A 107 20.34 -18.63 8.41
C LYS A 107 19.00 -19.06 9.00
N THR A 108 17.98 -18.23 8.85
CA THR A 108 16.63 -18.49 9.37
C THR A 108 15.58 -18.32 8.29
N LYS A 109 14.37 -18.83 8.54
CA LYS A 109 13.19 -18.59 7.70
C LYS A 109 12.91 -17.10 7.54
N ASP A 110 13.07 -16.32 8.62
CA ASP A 110 12.83 -14.86 8.60
C ASP A 110 13.89 -14.12 7.77
N ASP A 111 15.18 -14.50 7.88
CA ASP A 111 16.23 -13.94 7.02
C ASP A 111 15.92 -14.24 5.53
N ARG A 112 15.52 -15.48 5.24
CA ARG A 112 15.14 -15.92 3.89
C ARG A 112 13.94 -15.14 3.36
N MET A 113 12.94 -14.87 4.21
CA MET A 113 11.78 -14.07 3.83
C MET A 113 12.17 -12.68 3.32
N VAL A 114 13.14 -12.03 3.96
CA VAL A 114 13.65 -10.72 3.51
C VAL A 114 14.42 -10.85 2.20
N VAL A 115 15.35 -11.81 2.10
CA VAL A 115 16.13 -12.06 0.87
C VAL A 115 15.20 -12.37 -0.31
N ASN A 116 14.21 -13.22 -0.11
CA ASN A 116 13.22 -13.55 -1.14
C ASN A 116 12.41 -12.33 -1.57
N THR A 117 12.09 -11.42 -0.65
CA THR A 117 11.39 -10.16 -0.96
C THR A 117 12.26 -9.26 -1.85
N ILE A 118 13.57 -9.17 -1.58
CA ILE A 118 14.52 -8.45 -2.45
C ILE A 118 14.57 -9.08 -3.85
N MET A 119 14.69 -10.42 -3.92
CA MET A 119 14.74 -11.14 -5.20
C MET A 119 13.44 -10.98 -5.99
N GLY A 120 12.30 -11.02 -5.29
CA GLY A 120 10.98 -10.77 -5.88
C GLY A 120 10.83 -9.35 -6.41
N SER A 121 11.25 -8.35 -5.65
CA SER A 121 11.24 -6.94 -6.07
C SER A 121 12.09 -6.72 -7.31
N ASN A 122 13.32 -7.26 -7.32
CA ASN A 122 14.20 -7.17 -8.47
C ASN A 122 13.59 -7.87 -9.72
N TYR A 123 12.95 -9.01 -9.53
CA TYR A 123 12.24 -9.69 -10.62
C TYR A 123 11.11 -8.81 -11.18
N ALA A 124 10.25 -8.27 -10.31
CA ALA A 124 9.10 -7.46 -10.71
C ALA A 124 9.48 -6.16 -11.44
N TYR A 125 10.58 -5.52 -11.06
CA TYR A 125 11.09 -4.35 -11.76
C TYR A 125 11.66 -4.64 -13.16
N ASN A 126 12.10 -5.85 -13.40
CA ASN A 126 12.74 -6.24 -14.67
C ASN A 126 11.82 -7.02 -15.62
N HIS A 127 10.59 -7.33 -15.19
CA HIS A 127 9.62 -8.06 -16.00
C HIS A 127 8.27 -7.35 -16.04
N PRO A 128 7.56 -7.41 -17.17
CA PRO A 128 6.22 -6.84 -17.26
C PRO A 128 5.27 -7.56 -16.29
N ILE A 129 4.27 -6.85 -15.83
CA ILE A 129 3.27 -7.41 -14.92
C ILE A 129 2.28 -8.22 -15.75
N THR A 130 2.50 -9.50 -15.85
CA THR A 130 1.61 -10.49 -16.49
C THR A 130 1.23 -11.55 -15.46
N GLU A 131 0.17 -12.29 -15.73
CA GLU A 131 -0.29 -13.36 -14.85
C GLU A 131 0.84 -14.37 -14.55
N ASN A 132 1.56 -14.81 -15.58
CA ASN A 132 2.72 -15.70 -15.41
C ASN A 132 3.85 -15.06 -14.60
N ASN A 133 4.11 -13.78 -14.79
CA ASN A 133 5.18 -13.09 -14.06
C ASN A 133 4.79 -12.83 -12.59
N ILE A 134 3.51 -12.58 -12.29
CA ILE A 134 3.02 -12.54 -10.90
C ILE A 134 3.19 -13.90 -10.23
N ARG A 135 2.90 -14.98 -10.96
CA ARG A 135 3.12 -16.33 -10.47
C ARG A 135 4.60 -16.60 -10.15
N ARG A 136 5.51 -16.26 -11.07
CA ARG A 136 6.95 -16.39 -10.85
C ARG A 136 7.48 -15.48 -9.74
N LEU A 137 6.91 -14.28 -9.60
CA LEU A 137 7.18 -13.41 -8.46
C LEU A 137 6.81 -14.12 -7.16
N TRP A 138 5.58 -14.66 -7.08
CA TRP A 138 5.13 -15.37 -5.90
C TRP A 138 6.02 -16.56 -5.55
N GLU A 139 6.40 -17.39 -6.52
CA GLU A 139 7.33 -18.51 -6.31
C GLU A 139 8.66 -18.07 -5.67
N LYS A 140 9.19 -16.92 -6.09
CA LYS A 140 10.41 -16.35 -5.52
C LYS A 140 10.24 -15.92 -4.07
N ILE A 141 9.14 -15.23 -3.74
CA ILE A 141 8.94 -14.69 -2.39
C ILE A 141 8.57 -15.76 -1.35
N VAL A 142 8.09 -16.94 -1.78
CA VAL A 142 7.73 -18.04 -0.88
C VAL A 142 8.74 -19.18 -0.87
N ASP A 143 9.80 -19.12 -1.67
CA ASP A 143 10.79 -20.18 -1.77
C ASP A 143 11.47 -20.51 -0.44
N GLY A 144 11.32 -21.75 0.03
CA GLY A 144 11.84 -22.21 1.31
C GLY A 144 11.24 -21.51 2.54
N VAL A 145 10.11 -20.79 2.37
CA VAL A 145 9.39 -20.08 3.44
C VAL A 145 7.98 -20.63 3.63
N CYS A 146 7.27 -20.93 2.53
CA CYS A 146 5.95 -21.52 2.58
C CYS A 146 6.06 -23.05 2.75
N GLU A 147 5.26 -23.60 3.68
CA GLU A 147 5.24 -25.04 3.98
C GLU A 147 4.34 -25.82 3.01
N ASN A 148 3.41 -25.13 2.31
CA ASN A 148 2.47 -25.76 1.38
C ASN A 148 3.04 -25.82 -0.04
N GLU A 149 3.79 -26.87 -0.34
CA GLU A 149 4.29 -27.13 -1.70
C GLU A 149 3.19 -27.52 -2.70
N GLU A 150 2.03 -27.96 -2.23
CA GLU A 150 0.90 -28.44 -3.05
C GLU A 150 0.36 -27.39 -4.03
N HIS A 151 0.59 -26.10 -3.75
CA HIS A 151 0.17 -24.99 -4.61
C HIS A 151 1.22 -24.64 -5.70
N ARG A 152 2.41 -25.24 -5.65
CA ARG A 152 3.41 -25.07 -6.71
C ARG A 152 2.88 -25.70 -8.01
N GLY A 153 2.93 -24.96 -9.10
CA GLY A 153 2.41 -25.41 -10.38
C GLY A 153 1.01 -24.89 -10.74
N LYS A 154 0.24 -24.36 -9.77
CA LYS A 154 -1.07 -23.74 -10.02
C LYS A 154 -0.95 -22.23 -10.17
N LEU A 155 -1.79 -21.63 -10.98
CA LEU A 155 -1.75 -20.17 -11.21
C LEU A 155 -2.20 -19.41 -9.97
N TYR A 156 -3.24 -19.87 -9.31
CA TYR A 156 -3.79 -19.37 -8.05
C TYR A 156 -4.01 -20.54 -7.08
N ARG A 157 -4.31 -20.23 -5.82
CA ARG A 157 -4.72 -21.25 -4.85
C ARG A 157 -6.00 -21.95 -5.29
N ASP A 158 -6.16 -23.18 -4.92
CA ASP A 158 -7.32 -24.03 -5.20
C ASP A 158 -8.14 -24.36 -3.94
N GLY A 159 -7.74 -23.83 -2.79
CA GLY A 159 -8.42 -24.01 -1.52
C GLY A 159 -8.79 -22.68 -0.86
N MET A 160 -9.64 -22.78 0.17
CA MET A 160 -9.95 -21.64 1.04
C MET A 160 -8.75 -21.30 1.90
N VAL A 161 -8.53 -19.99 2.08
CA VAL A 161 -7.60 -19.44 3.06
C VAL A 161 -8.36 -18.43 3.91
N TYR A 162 -7.88 -18.21 5.13
CA TYR A 162 -8.45 -17.23 6.03
C TYR A 162 -7.33 -16.30 6.46
N VAL A 163 -7.60 -15.00 6.43
CA VAL A 163 -6.69 -14.00 6.95
C VAL A 163 -7.10 -13.68 8.38
N GLY A 164 -6.18 -13.83 9.32
CA GLY A 164 -6.50 -13.62 10.71
C GLY A 164 -5.30 -13.48 11.62
N SER A 165 -5.58 -13.26 12.90
CA SER A 165 -4.58 -13.21 13.97
C SER A 165 -5.02 -14.15 15.10
N GLY A 166 -4.21 -15.19 15.36
CA GLY A 166 -4.60 -16.26 16.27
C GLY A 166 -5.84 -17.00 15.79
N GLU A 167 -6.84 -17.16 16.65
CA GLU A 167 -8.11 -17.81 16.31
C GLU A 167 -9.14 -16.88 15.64
N ARG A 168 -8.85 -15.59 15.53
CA ARG A 168 -9.77 -14.60 14.96
C ARG A 168 -9.57 -14.45 13.46
N VAL A 169 -10.59 -14.83 12.69
CA VAL A 169 -10.69 -14.52 11.27
C VAL A 169 -10.98 -13.03 11.09
N ILE A 170 -10.15 -12.32 10.35
CA ILE A 170 -10.29 -10.88 10.09
C ILE A 170 -10.89 -10.66 8.69
N HIS A 171 -10.49 -11.48 7.72
CA HIS A 171 -10.95 -11.39 6.35
C HIS A 171 -11.16 -12.79 5.76
N VAL A 172 -12.25 -12.97 5.02
CA VAL A 172 -12.54 -14.17 4.23
C VAL A 172 -12.39 -13.80 2.76
N PRO A 173 -11.29 -14.22 2.11
CA PRO A 173 -11.03 -13.84 0.73
C PRO A 173 -11.94 -14.53 -0.28
N ALA A 174 -11.73 -14.23 -1.57
CA ALA A 174 -12.42 -14.87 -2.68
C ALA A 174 -12.38 -16.41 -2.60
N GLN A 175 -13.44 -17.07 -3.04
CA GLN A 175 -13.39 -18.50 -3.29
C GLN A 175 -12.42 -18.79 -4.45
N ALA A 176 -11.76 -19.95 -4.41
CA ALA A 176 -10.74 -20.30 -5.39
C ALA A 176 -11.28 -20.25 -6.85
N GLU A 177 -12.52 -20.67 -7.03
CA GLU A 177 -13.21 -20.71 -8.32
C GLU A 177 -13.48 -19.30 -8.90
N GLN A 178 -13.57 -18.28 -8.05
CA GLN A 178 -13.78 -16.89 -8.47
C GLN A 178 -12.48 -16.20 -8.89
N LEU A 179 -11.32 -16.70 -8.46
CA LEU A 179 -10.03 -16.03 -8.65
C LEU A 179 -9.69 -15.75 -10.13
N PRO A 180 -9.89 -16.66 -11.09
CA PRO A 180 -9.56 -16.35 -12.47
C PRO A 180 -10.32 -15.13 -13.02
N GLU A 181 -11.61 -15.03 -12.75
CA GLU A 181 -12.44 -13.88 -13.18
C GLU A 181 -12.07 -12.59 -12.46
N LEU A 182 -11.94 -12.63 -11.13
CA LEU A 182 -11.62 -11.45 -10.33
C LEU A 182 -10.19 -10.95 -10.61
N MET A 183 -9.24 -11.84 -10.84
CA MET A 183 -7.89 -11.45 -11.26
C MET A 183 -7.87 -10.88 -12.68
N ALA A 184 -8.70 -11.37 -13.60
CA ALA A 184 -8.86 -10.74 -14.92
C ALA A 184 -9.37 -9.29 -14.80
N GLN A 185 -10.29 -9.00 -13.86
CA GLN A 185 -10.71 -7.63 -13.56
C GLN A 185 -9.54 -6.80 -13.01
N TRP A 186 -8.71 -7.36 -12.11
CA TRP A 186 -7.51 -6.70 -11.59
C TRP A 186 -6.54 -6.33 -12.72
N PHE A 187 -6.29 -7.25 -13.67
CA PHE A 187 -5.43 -6.98 -14.83
C PHE A 187 -5.99 -5.88 -15.72
N SER A 188 -7.29 -5.94 -16.04
CA SER A 188 -7.96 -4.91 -16.86
C SER A 188 -7.93 -3.55 -16.19
N TYR A 189 -8.17 -3.49 -14.88
CA TYR A 189 -8.16 -2.25 -14.12
C TYR A 189 -6.78 -1.58 -14.10
N ARG A 190 -5.72 -2.34 -13.86
CA ARG A 190 -4.36 -1.78 -13.82
C ARG A 190 -3.89 -1.21 -15.17
N GLU A 191 -4.40 -1.78 -16.27
CA GLU A 191 -4.09 -1.36 -17.64
C GLU A 191 -4.94 -0.17 -18.11
N ALA A 192 -6.04 0.13 -17.44
CA ALA A 192 -6.90 1.25 -17.76
C ALA A 192 -6.09 2.55 -17.78
N GLY A 193 -5.97 3.16 -18.94
CA GLY A 193 -5.25 4.42 -19.11
C GLY A 193 -5.88 5.56 -18.28
N GLY A 194 -5.13 6.61 -18.02
CA GLY A 194 -5.62 7.79 -17.30
C GLY A 194 -4.52 8.43 -16.45
N SER A 195 -4.77 9.66 -16.01
CA SER A 195 -3.82 10.50 -15.28
C SER A 195 -3.59 10.09 -13.81
N ASP A 196 -4.40 9.18 -13.26
CA ASP A 196 -4.41 8.87 -11.83
C ASP A 196 -3.64 7.58 -11.50
N LEU A 197 -2.41 7.43 -12.03
CA LEU A 197 -1.61 6.21 -11.84
C LEU A 197 -1.36 5.90 -10.35
N LEU A 198 -1.09 6.93 -9.54
CA LEU A 198 -0.83 6.76 -8.11
C LEU A 198 -2.07 6.17 -7.40
N ILE A 199 -3.24 6.79 -7.62
CA ILE A 199 -4.53 6.31 -7.07
C ILE A 199 -4.82 4.89 -7.59
N ARG A 200 -4.65 4.66 -8.89
CA ARG A 200 -4.89 3.35 -9.51
C ARG A 200 -3.99 2.25 -8.94
N SER A 201 -2.73 2.56 -8.67
CA SER A 201 -1.82 1.58 -8.07
C SER A 201 -2.23 1.19 -6.65
N PHE A 202 -2.77 2.14 -5.87
CA PHE A 202 -3.25 1.87 -4.51
C PHE A 202 -4.56 1.10 -4.50
N VAL A 203 -5.49 1.39 -5.41
CA VAL A 203 -6.69 0.57 -5.60
C VAL A 203 -6.32 -0.85 -6.03
N ALA A 204 -5.36 -1.01 -6.95
CA ALA A 204 -4.87 -2.32 -7.37
C ALA A 204 -4.21 -3.08 -6.22
N HIS A 205 -3.47 -2.39 -5.33
CA HIS A 205 -2.90 -2.97 -4.11
C HIS A 205 -4.01 -3.51 -3.19
N PHE A 206 -5.00 -2.66 -2.85
CA PHE A 206 -6.14 -3.08 -2.03
C PHE A 206 -6.80 -4.32 -2.61
N TYR A 207 -7.16 -4.26 -3.90
CA TYR A 207 -7.94 -5.33 -4.53
C TYR A 207 -7.15 -6.65 -4.58
N PHE A 208 -5.84 -6.61 -4.78
CA PHE A 208 -5.01 -7.81 -4.73
C PHE A 208 -4.98 -8.45 -3.33
N VAL A 209 -4.83 -7.65 -2.27
CA VAL A 209 -4.89 -8.13 -0.88
C VAL A 209 -6.28 -8.69 -0.56
N TYR A 210 -7.33 -8.02 -1.02
CA TYR A 210 -8.73 -8.40 -0.83
C TYR A 210 -9.06 -9.74 -1.50
N LEU A 211 -8.57 -9.99 -2.71
CA LEU A 211 -8.75 -11.26 -3.41
C LEU A 211 -7.93 -12.39 -2.79
N HIS A 212 -6.73 -12.09 -2.30
CA HIS A 212 -5.82 -13.07 -1.69
C HIS A 212 -5.54 -14.28 -2.59
N PRO A 213 -4.96 -14.10 -3.79
CA PRO A 213 -4.93 -15.13 -4.83
C PRO A 213 -4.02 -16.32 -4.52
N PHE A 214 -3.11 -16.20 -3.55
CA PHE A 214 -2.16 -17.25 -3.18
C PHE A 214 -2.41 -17.78 -1.78
N CYS A 215 -1.82 -18.93 -1.45
CA CYS A 215 -1.94 -19.54 -0.13
C CYS A 215 -1.16 -18.77 0.97
N ASP A 216 -0.08 -18.08 0.59
CA ASP A 216 0.79 -17.28 1.47
C ASP A 216 1.49 -16.19 0.66
N GLY A 217 2.07 -15.20 1.33
CA GLY A 217 2.88 -14.15 0.70
C GLY A 217 2.09 -13.08 -0.05
N ASN A 218 0.77 -13.04 0.06
CA ASN A 218 -0.07 -12.06 -0.65
C ASN A 218 0.26 -10.61 -0.28
N GLY A 219 0.51 -10.32 0.99
CA GLY A 219 0.87 -8.97 1.44
C GLY A 219 2.21 -8.52 0.85
N ARG A 220 3.25 -9.38 0.86
CA ARG A 220 4.55 -9.08 0.24
C ARG A 220 4.40 -8.90 -1.28
N ALA A 221 3.65 -9.79 -1.94
CA ALA A 221 3.35 -9.67 -3.36
C ALA A 221 2.63 -8.36 -3.70
N ALA A 222 1.60 -7.98 -2.94
CA ALA A 222 0.85 -6.75 -3.14
C ALA A 222 1.74 -5.50 -3.04
N ARG A 223 2.62 -5.41 -2.03
CA ARG A 223 3.56 -4.28 -1.88
C ARG A 223 4.57 -4.21 -3.01
N ILE A 224 5.13 -5.35 -3.42
CA ILE A 224 6.02 -5.43 -4.59
C ILE A 224 5.31 -5.02 -5.87
N LEU A 225 4.09 -5.54 -6.10
CA LEU A 225 3.29 -5.22 -7.28
C LEU A 225 2.92 -3.74 -7.32
N ASN A 226 2.56 -3.15 -6.18
CA ASN A 226 2.29 -1.71 -6.09
C ASN A 226 3.49 -0.87 -6.54
N ALA A 227 4.68 -1.15 -5.98
CA ALA A 227 5.91 -0.46 -6.36
C ALA A 227 6.28 -0.70 -7.83
N SER A 228 6.06 -1.92 -8.33
CA SER A 228 6.32 -2.30 -9.73
C SER A 228 5.35 -1.63 -10.70
N LEU A 229 4.06 -1.50 -10.36
CA LEU A 229 3.06 -0.76 -11.14
C LEU A 229 3.48 0.70 -11.32
N LEU A 230 3.87 1.35 -10.23
CA LEU A 230 4.37 2.72 -10.26
C LEU A 230 5.64 2.82 -11.10
N TYR A 231 6.60 1.91 -10.91
CA TYR A 231 7.85 1.90 -11.66
C TYR A 231 7.64 1.74 -13.17
N HIS A 232 6.84 0.78 -13.60
CA HIS A 232 6.55 0.56 -15.01
C HIS A 232 5.69 1.69 -15.60
N GLY A 233 4.88 2.34 -14.78
CA GLY A 233 4.07 3.50 -15.15
C GLY A 233 4.82 4.84 -15.21
N GLY A 234 6.14 4.85 -14.92
CA GLY A 234 6.98 6.04 -15.05
C GLY A 234 7.68 6.50 -13.76
N TYR A 235 7.28 6.04 -12.59
CA TYR A 235 7.91 6.38 -11.31
C TYR A 235 9.24 5.63 -11.14
N ARG A 236 10.24 5.94 -11.98
CA ARG A 236 11.52 5.19 -12.04
C ARG A 236 12.34 5.24 -10.76
N LYS A 237 12.14 6.28 -9.92
CA LYS A 237 12.80 6.42 -8.61
C LYS A 237 12.20 5.48 -7.55
N MET A 238 11.07 4.78 -7.82
CA MET A 238 10.45 3.84 -6.87
C MET A 238 11.40 2.75 -6.36
N LYS A 239 12.38 2.35 -7.15
CA LYS A 239 13.43 1.40 -6.70
C LYS A 239 14.21 1.89 -5.48
N ASN A 240 14.21 3.21 -5.25
CA ASN A 240 14.98 3.89 -4.21
C ASN A 240 14.08 4.47 -3.12
N LEU A 241 12.81 4.08 -3.08
CA LEU A 241 11.83 4.57 -2.13
C LEU A 241 11.32 3.42 -1.24
N PRO A 242 11.57 3.45 0.08
CA PRO A 242 11.16 2.38 0.98
C PRO A 242 9.71 2.57 1.43
N LEU A 243 8.74 2.42 0.51
CA LEU A 243 7.32 2.60 0.81
C LEU A 243 6.82 1.62 1.87
N SER A 244 7.33 0.38 1.88
CA SER A 244 6.99 -0.60 2.92
C SER A 244 7.45 -0.16 4.31
N SER A 245 8.54 0.63 4.40
CA SER A 245 8.97 1.21 5.67
C SER A 245 7.98 2.26 6.18
N ALA A 246 7.47 3.12 5.30
CA ALA A 246 6.44 4.08 5.66
C ALA A 246 5.12 3.42 6.09
N ILE A 247 4.77 2.27 5.51
CA ILE A 247 3.63 1.43 5.92
C ILE A 247 3.90 0.81 7.29
N ASN A 248 5.08 0.19 7.49
CA ASN A 248 5.44 -0.50 8.72
C ASN A 248 5.47 0.45 9.93
N ASN A 249 5.90 1.69 9.74
CA ASN A 249 5.92 2.71 10.78
C ASN A 249 4.52 3.13 11.28
N GLN A 250 3.46 2.85 10.51
CA GLN A 250 2.06 3.11 10.87
C GLN A 250 1.17 1.90 10.54
N LEU A 251 1.60 0.74 10.96
CA LEU A 251 1.01 -0.55 10.60
C LEU A 251 -0.46 -0.70 11.03
N SER A 252 -0.84 -0.16 12.19
CA SER A 252 -2.23 -0.15 12.65
C SER A 252 -3.15 0.61 11.71
N GLY A 253 -2.68 1.73 11.14
CA GLY A 253 -3.40 2.49 10.13
C GLY A 253 -3.57 1.72 8.82
N TYR A 254 -2.57 0.96 8.42
CA TYR A 254 -2.64 0.09 7.24
C TYR A 254 -3.74 -0.96 7.37
N TYR A 255 -3.73 -1.73 8.45
CA TYR A 255 -4.76 -2.74 8.67
C TYR A 255 -6.13 -2.14 8.96
N GLY A 256 -6.21 -1.02 9.68
CA GLY A 256 -7.45 -0.30 9.92
C GLY A 256 -8.09 0.20 8.62
N SER A 257 -7.30 0.76 7.72
CA SER A 257 -7.80 1.25 6.43
C SER A 257 -8.25 0.12 5.48
N LEU A 258 -7.58 -1.04 5.53
CA LEU A 258 -8.05 -2.25 4.84
C LEU A 258 -9.42 -2.68 5.37
N ALA A 259 -9.57 -2.84 6.68
CA ALA A 259 -10.81 -3.26 7.31
C ALA A 259 -11.97 -2.27 7.04
N ASP A 260 -11.69 -0.97 7.11
CA ASP A 260 -12.68 0.08 6.82
C ASP A 260 -13.15 -0.01 5.35
N SER A 261 -12.22 -0.27 4.41
CA SER A 261 -12.52 -0.37 2.98
C SER A 261 -13.23 -1.67 2.59
N GLU A 262 -13.13 -2.72 3.42
CA GLU A 262 -13.87 -3.98 3.25
C GLU A 262 -15.27 -3.94 3.87
N THR A 263 -15.63 -2.90 4.60
CA THR A 263 -16.94 -2.75 5.22
C THR A 263 -18.00 -2.50 4.16
N VAL A 264 -18.94 -3.43 4.04
CA VAL A 264 -20.06 -3.32 3.09
C VAL A 264 -21.01 -2.22 3.52
N LEU A 265 -21.26 -1.28 2.62
CA LEU A 265 -22.23 -0.22 2.78
C LEU A 265 -23.49 -0.59 2.00
N ASN A 266 -24.67 -0.38 2.63
CA ASN A 266 -25.96 -0.69 2.02
C ASN A 266 -26.58 0.59 1.45
N GLY A 267 -26.83 0.60 0.15
CA GLY A 267 -27.68 1.58 -0.53
C GLY A 267 -29.14 1.12 -0.55
N ILE A 268 -30.01 1.89 -1.24
CA ILE A 268 -31.41 1.52 -1.40
C ILE A 268 -31.56 0.25 -2.24
N ASP A 269 -30.78 0.18 -3.34
CA ASP A 269 -30.91 -0.87 -4.34
C ASP A 269 -29.59 -1.66 -4.54
N ASP A 270 -28.51 -1.31 -3.83
CA ASP A 270 -27.22 -1.96 -4.01
C ASP A 270 -26.35 -2.01 -2.75
N ARG A 271 -25.41 -2.93 -2.77
CA ARG A 271 -24.33 -3.06 -1.78
C ARG A 271 -23.05 -2.56 -2.43
N TRP A 272 -22.23 -1.85 -1.67
CA TRP A 272 -20.99 -1.28 -2.20
C TRP A 272 -19.89 -1.18 -1.14
N LEU A 273 -18.65 -1.06 -1.63
CA LEU A 273 -17.46 -0.82 -0.83
C LEU A 273 -16.89 0.55 -1.17
N ASP A 274 -16.45 1.28 -0.15
CA ASP A 274 -15.71 2.53 -0.31
C ASP A 274 -14.22 2.29 -0.05
N LEU A 275 -13.41 2.35 -1.10
CA LEU A 275 -11.97 2.15 -1.02
C LEU A 275 -11.20 3.40 -0.58
N SER A 276 -11.90 4.49 -0.33
CA SER A 276 -11.29 5.79 0.04
C SER A 276 -10.46 5.73 1.32
N PRO A 277 -10.83 4.99 2.38
CA PRO A 277 -9.98 4.88 3.57
C PRO A 277 -8.59 4.32 3.25
N PHE A 278 -8.51 3.27 2.42
CA PHE A 278 -7.24 2.67 2.05
C PHE A 278 -6.42 3.57 1.11
N VAL A 279 -7.05 4.16 0.10
CA VAL A 279 -6.38 5.08 -0.83
C VAL A 279 -5.84 6.31 -0.08
N SER A 280 -6.62 6.88 0.84
CA SER A 280 -6.17 7.98 1.70
C SER A 280 -4.94 7.59 2.52
N TYR A 281 -4.98 6.44 3.19
CA TYR A 281 -3.86 5.94 3.95
C TYR A 281 -2.60 5.78 3.08
N MET A 282 -2.72 5.21 1.89
CA MET A 282 -1.59 4.96 0.99
C MET A 282 -1.01 6.25 0.40
N LEU A 283 -1.84 7.26 0.11
CA LEU A 283 -1.36 8.59 -0.27
C LEU A 283 -0.53 9.22 0.84
N ASP A 284 -0.99 9.13 2.09
CA ASP A 284 -0.25 9.64 3.25
C ASP A 284 1.02 8.83 3.52
N ALA A 285 1.01 7.51 3.31
CA ALA A 285 2.21 6.67 3.41
C ALA A 285 3.24 7.04 2.34
N PHE A 286 2.79 7.28 1.11
CA PHE A 286 3.65 7.72 0.03
C PHE A 286 4.23 9.12 0.29
N GLU A 287 3.43 10.05 0.80
CA GLU A 287 3.91 11.36 1.24
C GLU A 287 5.01 11.26 2.28
N ARG A 288 4.81 10.46 3.34
CA ARG A 288 5.85 10.23 4.36
C ARG A 288 7.12 9.66 3.74
N CYS A 289 6.98 8.69 2.84
CA CYS A 289 8.11 8.09 2.14
C CYS A 289 8.89 9.13 1.32
N LEU A 290 8.21 10.04 0.60
CA LEU A 290 8.83 11.11 -0.18
C LEU A 290 9.50 12.15 0.72
N ILE A 291 8.86 12.52 1.84
CA ILE A 291 9.42 13.46 2.81
C ILE A 291 10.71 12.89 3.43
N ASP A 292 10.69 11.63 3.86
CA ASP A 292 11.86 10.96 4.43
C ASP A 292 13.00 10.87 3.41
N ALA A 293 12.68 10.57 2.15
CA ALA A 293 13.64 10.57 1.06
C ALA A 293 14.23 11.99 0.84
N ALA A 294 13.42 13.03 0.81
CA ALA A 294 13.85 14.41 0.66
C ALA A 294 14.75 14.86 1.82
N LEU A 295 14.40 14.53 3.05
CA LEU A 295 15.20 14.85 4.24
C LEU A 295 16.54 14.12 4.25
N SER A 296 16.58 12.86 3.78
CA SER A 296 17.83 12.10 3.68
C SER A 296 18.77 12.61 2.58
N VAL A 297 18.22 13.35 1.61
CA VAL A 297 19.00 14.02 0.54
C VAL A 297 19.78 15.20 1.07
N ASN A 298 19.15 16.00 1.87
CA ASN A 298 19.83 17.11 2.51
C ASN A 298 20.45 16.58 3.80
N ALA A 299 21.77 16.48 3.85
CA ALA A 299 22.45 16.24 5.11
C ALA A 299 21.97 17.31 6.09
N LEU A 300 20.94 16.96 6.90
CA LEU A 300 20.48 17.80 7.97
C LEU A 300 21.70 18.20 8.79
N THR A 301 21.84 19.45 9.12
CA THR A 301 22.85 19.86 10.09
C THR A 301 22.69 18.96 11.32
N GLU A 302 23.77 18.64 12.00
CA GLU A 302 23.73 17.75 13.18
C GLU A 302 22.69 18.21 14.21
N ALA A 303 22.45 19.53 14.27
CA ALA A 303 21.45 20.13 15.14
C ALA A 303 20.00 19.82 14.72
N GLU A 304 19.70 19.84 13.41
CA GLU A 304 18.38 19.52 12.86
C GLU A 304 18.07 18.02 12.98
N SER A 305 19.07 17.15 12.77
CA SER A 305 18.94 15.71 12.99
C SER A 305 18.63 15.38 14.46
N LYS A 306 19.35 16.01 15.41
CA LYS A 306 19.08 15.87 16.85
C LYS A 306 17.71 16.40 17.24
N LEU A 307 17.25 17.48 16.62
CA LEU A 307 15.91 18.04 16.87
C LEU A 307 14.81 17.08 16.40
N LEU A 308 14.91 16.54 15.18
CA LEU A 308 13.96 15.55 14.65
C LEU A 308 13.90 14.28 15.51
N GLU A 309 15.05 13.80 15.97
CA GLU A 309 15.12 12.65 16.87
C GLU A 309 14.42 12.91 18.21
N ARG A 310 14.60 14.10 18.78
CA ARG A 310 13.91 14.53 20.01
C ARG A 310 12.40 14.69 19.81
N MET A 311 11.96 15.22 18.66
CA MET A 311 10.55 15.37 18.32
C MET A 311 9.89 14.00 18.13
N ASN A 312 10.54 13.06 17.44
CA ASN A 312 10.05 11.70 17.27
C ASN A 312 9.94 10.96 18.63
N LYS A 313 10.93 11.10 19.51
CA LYS A 313 10.89 10.51 20.87
C LYS A 313 9.79 11.12 21.74
N ALA A 314 9.44 12.38 21.51
CA ALA A 314 8.36 13.06 22.23
C ALA A 314 6.96 12.81 21.64
N GLY A 315 6.83 11.98 20.59
CA GLY A 315 5.56 11.73 19.90
C GLY A 315 5.03 12.97 19.16
N ILE A 316 5.86 13.99 19.00
CA ILE A 316 5.54 15.18 18.23
C ILE A 316 5.89 14.87 16.78
N HIS A 317 4.93 14.36 16.03
CA HIS A 317 5.05 14.30 14.58
C HIS A 317 4.88 15.73 14.06
N ALA A 318 6.01 16.38 13.76
CA ALA A 318 5.96 17.63 13.02
C ALA A 318 5.29 17.33 11.69
N GLU A 319 4.14 17.94 11.42
CA GLU A 319 3.60 18.02 10.08
C GLU A 319 4.59 18.81 9.22
N ILE A 320 5.60 18.11 8.71
CA ILE A 320 6.40 18.62 7.60
C ILE A 320 5.46 18.54 6.41
N THR A 321 4.80 19.64 6.11
CA THR A 321 3.91 19.74 4.96
C THR A 321 4.70 19.49 3.69
N THR A 322 4.06 18.92 2.66
CA THR A 322 4.59 18.76 1.29
C THR A 322 5.30 20.03 0.80
N LYS A 323 4.76 21.18 1.17
CA LYS A 323 5.32 22.51 0.86
C LYS A 323 6.67 22.77 1.54
N LYS A 324 6.88 22.30 2.78
CA LYS A 324 8.16 22.39 3.48
C LYS A 324 9.21 21.43 2.89
N ALA A 325 8.79 20.21 2.54
CA ALA A 325 9.68 19.23 1.89
C ALA A 325 10.16 19.75 0.53
N ALA A 326 9.27 20.32 -0.29
CA ALA A 326 9.62 20.95 -1.56
C ALA A 326 10.60 22.14 -1.38
N GLY A 327 10.40 22.97 -0.35
CA GLY A 327 11.32 24.09 -0.02
C GLY A 327 12.72 23.60 0.44
N ILE A 328 12.80 22.42 1.06
CA ILE A 328 14.07 21.79 1.44
C ILE A 328 14.83 21.32 0.18
N LEU A 329 14.14 20.67 -0.76
CA LEU A 329 14.74 20.19 -2.01
C LEU A 329 15.24 21.34 -2.88
N GLN A 330 14.49 22.44 -3.01
CA GLN A 330 14.90 23.61 -3.79
C GLN A 330 16.15 24.30 -3.25
N ARG A 331 16.40 24.26 -1.93
CA ARG A 331 17.61 24.84 -1.32
C ARG A 331 18.87 24.01 -1.61
N SER A 332 18.75 22.70 -1.82
CA SER A 332 19.89 21.83 -2.14
C SER A 332 20.40 21.98 -3.57
N GLU A 333 19.59 22.49 -4.49
CA GLU A 333 20.00 22.75 -5.88
C GLU A 333 20.75 24.08 -6.05
N ASN A 334 20.64 24.98 -5.07
CA ASN A 334 21.25 26.33 -5.08
C ASN A 334 22.44 26.48 -4.12
N GLY A 335 22.90 25.41 -3.51
CA GLY A 335 24.10 25.32 -2.65
C GLY A 335 25.02 24.21 -3.11
#